data_50ad6cb8a5af52b3eea539c144ee9e5a
#
_entry.id   50ad6cb8a5af52b3eea539c144ee9e5a
#
_cell.length_a   1.000
_cell.length_b   1.000
_cell.length_c   1.000
_cell.angle_alpha   90.00
_cell.angle_beta   90.00
_cell.angle_gamma   90.00
#
_symmetry.space_group_name_H-M   'P 1'
#
loop_
_entity.id
_entity.type
_entity.pdbx_description
1 polymer ?
#
loop_
_entity_poly.entity_id
_entity_poly.type
_entity_poly.pdbx_seq_one_letter_code
_entity_poly.pdbx_strand_id
1 'polypeptide(L)'
;MGAETAVDILFVEDNPFDVDLTLRTLRACHMGDRVQVARDGKEALDFLFGAGKYEGRRLEEGPRLVLLDLKLPKMTGLQVLQWVRADSRTKDLPVIVLTSFEDDREVVEIFRLGVSGYLVKPLNKDEFCDLAHKLGVEGARAN
;
A
#
# COMPACT_ATOMS: atom_id res chain seq x y z
N MET A 1 9.26 -22.07 0.54
CA MET A 1 10.39 -21.17 0.60
C MET A 1 10.00 -19.79 0.16
N GLY A 2 10.29 -19.42 -1.09
CA GLY A 2 10.00 -18.08 -1.53
C GLY A 2 8.54 -17.69 -1.44
N ALA A 3 7.64 -18.64 -1.64
CA ALA A 3 6.22 -18.34 -1.62
C ALA A 3 5.74 -17.88 -0.24
N GLU A 4 6.39 -18.33 0.82
CA GLU A 4 6.00 -17.97 2.18
C GLU A 4 6.44 -16.56 2.56
N THR A 5 7.45 -16.04 1.89
CA THR A 5 7.94 -14.70 2.18
C THR A 5 7.39 -13.66 1.22
N ALA A 6 6.69 -14.11 0.17
CA ALA A 6 6.14 -13.19 -0.81
C ALA A 6 4.97 -12.41 -0.24
N VAL A 7 4.91 -11.13 -0.56
CA VAL A 7 3.86 -10.23 -0.09
C VAL A 7 3.22 -9.57 -1.31
N ASP A 8 1.90 -9.59 -1.36
CA ASP A 8 1.18 -8.95 -2.47
C ASP A 8 0.89 -7.49 -2.17
N ILE A 9 0.54 -7.18 -0.92
CA ILE A 9 0.13 -5.84 -0.55
C ILE A 9 0.87 -5.38 0.69
N LEU A 10 1.46 -4.19 0.60
CA LEU A 10 1.97 -3.49 1.78
C LEU A 10 0.92 -2.45 2.15
N PHE A 11 0.37 -2.58 3.36
CA PHE A 11 -0.66 -1.69 3.86
C PHE A 11 -0.07 -0.82 4.96
N VAL A 12 -0.02 0.49 4.74
CA VAL A 12 0.62 1.44 5.66
C VAL A 12 -0.46 2.20 6.40
N GLU A 13 -0.61 1.92 7.69
CA GLU A 13 -1.68 2.47 8.52
C GLU A 13 -1.30 2.33 9.98
N ASP A 14 -1.45 3.40 10.77
CA ASP A 14 -1.09 3.37 12.18
C ASP A 14 -2.27 3.06 13.11
N ASN A 15 -3.49 3.26 12.66
CA ASN A 15 -4.68 3.07 13.49
C ASN A 15 -5.12 1.61 13.45
N PRO A 16 -5.07 0.89 14.58
CA PRO A 16 -5.39 -0.54 14.57
C PRO A 16 -6.85 -0.84 14.18
N PHE A 17 -7.76 0.09 14.46
CA PHE A 17 -9.15 -0.08 14.07
C PHE A 17 -9.31 -0.04 12.55
N ASP A 18 -8.65 0.93 11.92
CA ASP A 18 -8.67 1.04 10.46
C ASP A 18 -7.95 -0.14 9.81
N VAL A 19 -6.89 -0.64 10.45
CA VAL A 19 -6.20 -1.83 9.96
C VAL A 19 -7.18 -3.00 9.90
N ASP A 20 -7.92 -3.23 10.98
CA ASP A 20 -8.85 -4.35 11.05
C ASP A 20 -9.95 -4.22 9.99
N LEU A 21 -10.54 -3.03 9.85
CA LEU A 21 -11.59 -2.82 8.86
C LEU A 21 -11.09 -3.05 7.44
N THR A 22 -9.91 -2.52 7.13
CA THR A 22 -9.35 -2.65 5.79
C THR A 22 -8.99 -4.09 5.48
N LEU A 23 -8.43 -4.81 6.45
CA LEU A 23 -8.10 -6.21 6.22
C LEU A 23 -9.34 -7.05 5.93
N ARG A 24 -10.47 -6.72 6.57
CA ARG A 24 -11.73 -7.40 6.26
C ARG A 24 -12.15 -7.16 4.82
N THR A 25 -11.99 -5.93 4.35
CA THR A 25 -12.30 -5.61 2.96
C THR A 25 -11.40 -6.38 2.00
N LEU A 26 -10.11 -6.46 2.32
CA LEU A 26 -9.17 -7.19 1.48
C LEU A 26 -9.52 -8.68 1.42
N ARG A 27 -9.91 -9.27 2.55
CA ARG A 27 -10.32 -10.67 2.57
C ARG A 27 -11.56 -10.89 1.72
N ALA A 28 -12.49 -9.94 1.76
CA ALA A 28 -13.70 -10.04 0.95
C ALA A 28 -13.40 -9.99 -0.54
N CYS A 29 -12.27 -9.40 -0.92
CA CYS A 29 -11.81 -9.37 -2.31
C CYS A 29 -10.84 -10.51 -2.61
N HIS A 30 -10.66 -11.45 -1.69
CA HIS A 30 -9.72 -12.57 -1.82
C HIS A 30 -8.27 -12.10 -1.94
N MET A 31 -7.93 -11.02 -1.25
CA MET A 31 -6.60 -10.41 -1.31
C MET A 31 -5.97 -10.25 0.08
N GLY A 32 -6.53 -10.87 1.10
CA GLY A 32 -6.04 -10.69 2.47
C GLY A 32 -4.95 -11.64 2.92
N ASP A 33 -4.54 -12.58 2.09
CA ASP A 33 -3.64 -13.65 2.54
C ASP A 33 -2.19 -13.23 2.64
N ARG A 34 -1.76 -12.30 1.83
CA ARG A 34 -0.34 -11.90 1.77
C ARG A 34 -0.21 -10.41 1.92
N VAL A 35 -0.72 -9.91 3.06
CA VAL A 35 -0.66 -8.49 3.38
C VAL A 35 0.33 -8.27 4.49
N GLN A 36 1.23 -7.33 4.29
CA GLN A 36 2.13 -6.86 5.34
C GLN A 36 1.64 -5.51 5.80
N VAL A 37 1.42 -5.36 7.10
CA VAL A 37 1.01 -4.09 7.68
C VAL A 37 2.24 -3.37 8.20
N ALA A 38 2.40 -2.10 7.81
CA ALA A 38 3.42 -1.22 8.36
C ALA A 38 2.69 -0.10 9.11
N ARG A 39 3.15 0.18 10.32
CA ARG A 39 2.44 1.10 11.21
C ARG A 39 2.89 2.54 11.07
N ASP A 40 3.96 2.79 10.33
CA ASP A 40 4.41 4.15 10.05
C ASP A 40 5.24 4.15 8.77
N GLY A 41 5.62 5.35 8.35
CA GLY A 41 6.34 5.51 7.09
C GLY A 41 7.72 4.89 7.11
N LYS A 42 8.41 4.96 8.26
CA LYS A 42 9.73 4.37 8.35
C LYS A 42 9.66 2.86 8.18
N GLU A 43 8.70 2.22 8.86
CA GLU A 43 8.54 0.77 8.71
C GLU A 43 8.22 0.40 7.28
N ALA A 44 7.37 1.20 6.62
CA ALA A 44 7.04 0.93 5.22
C ALA A 44 8.26 0.99 4.33
N LEU A 45 9.10 2.02 4.50
CA LEU A 45 10.30 2.15 3.69
C LEU A 45 11.33 1.06 4.02
N ASP A 46 11.47 0.72 5.30
CA ASP A 46 12.33 -0.38 5.69
C ASP A 46 11.90 -1.69 5.03
N PHE A 47 10.60 -1.93 4.99
CA PHE A 47 10.08 -3.12 4.34
C PHE A 47 10.37 -3.12 2.84
N LEU A 48 10.12 -1.99 2.18
CA LEU A 48 10.34 -1.90 0.74
C LEU A 48 11.80 -2.06 0.36
N PHE A 49 12.69 -1.48 1.14
CA PHE A 49 14.11 -1.45 0.78
C PHE A 49 14.98 -2.44 1.52
N GLY A 50 14.37 -3.34 2.28
CA GLY A 50 15.11 -4.38 2.98
C GLY A 50 16.05 -3.83 4.05
N ALA A 51 15.57 -2.87 4.82
CA ALA A 51 16.36 -2.22 5.86
C ALA A 51 15.76 -2.52 7.24
N GLY A 52 16.50 -2.15 8.28
CA GLY A 52 16.04 -2.32 9.65
C GLY A 52 15.68 -3.76 9.95
N LYS A 53 14.52 -4.00 10.53
CA LYS A 53 14.12 -5.36 10.88
C LYS A 53 13.80 -6.22 9.66
N TYR A 54 13.75 -5.61 8.48
CA TYR A 54 13.50 -6.33 7.23
C TYR A 54 14.78 -6.52 6.42
N GLU A 55 15.91 -6.40 7.04
CA GLU A 55 17.20 -6.58 6.37
C GLU A 55 17.25 -7.96 5.70
N GLY A 56 17.74 -7.98 4.48
CA GLY A 56 17.83 -9.22 3.70
C GLY A 56 16.62 -9.48 2.82
N ARG A 57 15.54 -8.74 3.01
CA ARG A 57 14.36 -8.88 2.20
C ARG A 57 14.60 -8.23 0.84
N ARG A 58 14.07 -8.85 -0.22
CA ARG A 58 14.27 -8.35 -1.59
C ARG A 58 12.95 -7.92 -2.21
N LEU A 59 13.02 -6.91 -3.07
CA LEU A 59 11.83 -6.38 -3.74
C LEU A 59 11.16 -7.39 -4.66
N GLU A 60 11.90 -8.39 -5.15
CA GLU A 60 11.30 -9.44 -5.95
C GLU A 60 10.22 -10.21 -5.18
N GLU A 61 10.28 -10.16 -3.86
CA GLU A 61 9.30 -10.83 -3.00
C GLU A 61 8.04 -9.98 -2.78
N GLY A 62 7.94 -8.87 -3.47
CA GLY A 62 6.81 -7.97 -3.37
C GLY A 62 7.13 -6.74 -2.55
N PRO A 63 6.20 -5.88 -2.35
CA PRO A 63 4.78 -6.01 -2.69
C PRO A 63 4.50 -5.67 -4.14
N ARG A 64 3.29 -5.99 -4.56
CA ARG A 64 2.80 -5.65 -5.90
C ARG A 64 1.92 -4.43 -5.88
N LEU A 65 1.50 -4.02 -4.68
CA LEU A 65 0.62 -2.89 -4.47
C LEU A 65 0.88 -2.32 -3.09
N VAL A 66 0.89 -1.00 -2.97
CA VAL A 66 0.95 -0.32 -1.67
C VAL A 66 -0.39 0.37 -1.43
N LEU A 67 -1.01 0.09 -0.28
CA LEU A 67 -2.13 0.86 0.21
C LEU A 67 -1.59 1.82 1.25
N LEU A 68 -1.73 3.10 1.02
CA LEU A 68 -1.02 4.11 1.80
C LEU A 68 -1.97 5.13 2.39
N ASP A 69 -2.06 5.15 3.71
CA ASP A 69 -2.80 6.19 4.41
C ASP A 69 -2.01 7.49 4.33
N LEU A 70 -2.70 8.59 4.07
CA LEU A 70 -2.04 9.89 4.01
C LEU A 70 -1.65 10.41 5.38
N LYS A 71 -2.45 10.12 6.39
CA LYS A 71 -2.23 10.66 7.74
C LYS A 71 -1.53 9.67 8.63
N LEU A 72 -0.21 9.67 8.53
CA LEU A 72 0.64 8.82 9.35
C LEU A 72 1.40 9.67 10.36
N PRO A 73 1.79 9.09 11.51
CA PRO A 73 2.61 9.83 12.46
C PRO A 73 4.03 9.99 11.92
N LYS A 74 4.68 11.08 12.30
CA LYS A 74 6.09 11.37 11.99
C LYS A 74 6.34 11.64 10.51
N MET A 75 6.19 10.64 9.67
CA MET A 75 6.38 10.77 8.23
C MET A 75 5.02 10.61 7.56
N THR A 76 4.61 11.61 6.81
CA THR A 76 3.28 11.58 6.17
C THR A 76 3.24 10.60 5.02
N GLY A 77 2.02 10.22 4.61
CA GLY A 77 1.87 9.36 3.44
C GLY A 77 2.46 9.99 2.19
N LEU A 78 2.31 11.30 2.05
CA LEU A 78 2.90 12.00 0.91
C LEU A 78 4.41 11.83 0.88
N GLN A 79 5.06 11.94 2.04
CA GLN A 79 6.51 11.76 2.12
C GLN A 79 6.92 10.34 1.77
N VAL A 80 6.14 9.34 2.21
CA VAL A 80 6.41 7.95 1.84
C VAL A 80 6.32 7.80 0.31
N LEU A 81 5.28 8.37 -0.29
CA LEU A 81 5.08 8.31 -1.73
C LEU A 81 6.24 8.96 -2.48
N GLN A 82 6.73 10.08 -1.98
CA GLN A 82 7.86 10.76 -2.60
C GLN A 82 9.10 9.85 -2.62
N TRP A 83 9.37 9.15 -1.51
CA TRP A 83 10.48 8.22 -1.45
C TRP A 83 10.30 7.07 -2.44
N VAL A 84 9.09 6.53 -2.53
CA VAL A 84 8.80 5.42 -3.43
C VAL A 84 9.02 5.83 -4.88
N ARG A 85 8.60 7.02 -5.26
CA ARG A 85 8.75 7.49 -6.64
C ARG A 85 10.17 7.94 -6.99
N ALA A 86 10.98 8.25 -5.99
CA ALA A 86 12.35 8.72 -6.22
C ALA A 86 13.34 7.58 -6.45
N ASP A 87 13.00 6.36 -6.07
CA ASP A 87 13.93 5.23 -6.20
C ASP A 87 13.58 4.43 -7.47
N SER A 88 14.60 4.14 -8.28
CA SER A 88 14.39 3.45 -9.55
C SER A 88 13.76 2.06 -9.38
N ARG A 89 13.93 1.44 -8.21
CA ARG A 89 13.40 0.10 -7.95
C ARG A 89 11.90 0.12 -7.68
N THR A 90 11.37 1.25 -7.20
CA THR A 90 9.97 1.34 -6.77
C THR A 90 9.18 2.42 -7.51
N LYS A 91 9.80 3.14 -8.42
CA LYS A 91 9.15 4.30 -9.05
C LYS A 91 7.85 3.95 -9.78
N ASP A 92 7.71 2.73 -10.25
CA ASP A 92 6.51 2.29 -10.97
C ASP A 92 5.58 1.41 -10.15
N LEU A 93 5.87 1.25 -8.88
CA LEU A 93 5.06 0.42 -7.99
C LEU A 93 3.66 1.03 -7.84
N PRO A 94 2.59 0.25 -8.07
CA PRO A 94 1.25 0.78 -7.91
C PRO A 94 0.99 1.18 -6.45
N VAL A 95 0.44 2.38 -6.27
CA VAL A 95 0.08 2.90 -4.96
C VAL A 95 -1.35 3.39 -5.00
N ILE A 96 -2.17 2.89 -4.07
CA ILE A 96 -3.51 3.41 -3.84
C ILE A 96 -3.47 4.18 -2.54
N VAL A 97 -3.88 5.44 -2.59
CA VAL A 97 -3.88 6.31 -1.43
C VAL A 97 -5.23 6.26 -0.73
N LEU A 98 -5.19 6.14 0.59
CA LEU A 98 -6.39 6.13 1.42
C LEU A 98 -6.44 7.40 2.26
N THR A 99 -7.62 7.96 2.41
CA THR A 99 -7.79 9.18 3.20
C THR A 99 -9.13 9.15 3.93
N SER A 100 -9.20 9.81 5.10
CA SER A 100 -10.43 9.87 5.88
C SER A 100 -11.43 10.85 5.27
N PHE A 101 -10.94 11.88 4.60
CA PHE A 101 -11.77 12.85 3.89
C PHE A 101 -10.89 13.60 2.91
N GLU A 102 -11.54 14.35 2.06
CA GLU A 102 -10.85 15.03 0.98
C GLU A 102 -10.07 16.23 1.50
N ASP A 103 -8.78 16.22 1.23
CA ASP A 103 -7.92 17.35 1.48
C ASP A 103 -7.33 17.77 0.15
N ASP A 104 -7.80 18.88 -0.36
CA ASP A 104 -7.52 19.28 -1.72
C ASP A 104 -6.05 19.55 -2.00
N ARG A 105 -5.32 20.00 -0.99
CA ARG A 105 -3.93 20.42 -1.23
C ARG A 105 -3.01 19.23 -1.50
N GLU A 106 -3.16 18.18 -0.71
CA GLU A 106 -2.31 17.02 -0.89
C GLU A 106 -2.71 16.21 -2.11
N VAL A 107 -3.98 16.24 -2.47
CA VAL A 107 -4.49 15.49 -3.61
C VAL A 107 -3.75 15.88 -4.90
N VAL A 108 -3.51 17.16 -5.12
CA VAL A 108 -2.81 17.62 -6.32
C VAL A 108 -1.40 17.05 -6.37
N GLU A 109 -0.67 17.10 -5.24
CA GLU A 109 0.69 16.56 -5.20
C GLU A 109 0.70 15.05 -5.41
N ILE A 110 -0.26 14.35 -4.83
CA ILE A 110 -0.37 12.91 -4.95
C ILE A 110 -0.54 12.52 -6.43
N PHE A 111 -1.42 13.22 -7.14
CA PHE A 111 -1.63 12.90 -8.54
C PHE A 111 -0.40 13.20 -9.39
N ARG A 112 0.38 14.22 -9.04
CA ARG A 112 1.63 14.50 -9.72
C ARG A 112 2.64 13.37 -9.56
N LEU A 113 2.58 12.67 -8.45
CA LEU A 113 3.49 11.56 -8.18
C LEU A 113 2.98 10.24 -8.75
N GLY A 114 1.84 10.27 -9.44
CA GLY A 114 1.37 9.13 -10.21
C GLY A 114 0.79 8.00 -9.39
N VAL A 115 -0.17 8.30 -8.51
CA VAL A 115 -0.86 7.23 -7.79
C VAL A 115 -1.79 6.47 -8.73
N SER A 116 -2.00 5.19 -8.42
CA SER A 116 -2.87 4.33 -9.22
C SER A 116 -4.33 4.49 -8.84
N GLY A 117 -4.59 5.01 -7.65
CA GLY A 117 -5.95 5.22 -7.20
C GLY A 117 -5.99 6.02 -5.92
N TYR A 118 -7.19 6.51 -5.60
CA TYR A 118 -7.42 7.37 -4.45
C TYR A 118 -8.78 6.97 -3.90
N LEU A 119 -8.82 6.51 -2.66
CA LEU A 119 -10.07 6.03 -2.05
C LEU A 119 -10.28 6.70 -0.70
N VAL A 120 -11.54 6.97 -0.39
CA VAL A 120 -11.91 7.59 0.89
C VAL A 120 -12.30 6.48 1.86
N LYS A 121 -11.83 6.58 3.09
CA LYS A 121 -12.19 5.62 4.14
C LYS A 121 -13.60 5.88 4.66
N PRO A 122 -14.33 4.85 5.08
CA PRO A 122 -13.94 3.44 5.07
C PRO A 122 -13.97 2.87 3.66
N LEU A 123 -13.12 1.91 3.38
CA LEU A 123 -13.04 1.34 2.04
C LEU A 123 -14.36 0.69 1.64
N ASN A 124 -14.79 1.00 0.43
CA ASN A 124 -15.89 0.29 -0.19
C ASN A 124 -15.33 -0.94 -0.89
N LYS A 125 -15.88 -2.10 -0.56
CA LYS A 125 -15.38 -3.36 -1.09
C LYS A 125 -15.37 -3.38 -2.61
N ASP A 126 -16.48 -2.98 -3.23
CA ASP A 126 -16.59 -3.06 -4.69
C ASP A 126 -15.63 -2.10 -5.38
N GLU A 127 -15.50 -0.88 -4.85
CA GLU A 127 -14.54 0.08 -5.39
C GLU A 127 -13.13 -0.46 -5.34
N PHE A 128 -12.77 -1.03 -4.20
CA PHE A 128 -11.41 -1.54 -4.04
C PHE A 128 -11.17 -2.75 -4.94
N CYS A 129 -12.11 -3.69 -4.97
CA CYS A 129 -11.97 -4.88 -5.81
C CYS A 129 -11.81 -4.50 -7.28
N ASP A 130 -12.63 -3.55 -7.74
CA ASP A 130 -12.57 -3.12 -9.13
C ASP A 130 -11.22 -2.47 -9.46
N LEU A 131 -10.74 -1.62 -8.56
CA LEU A 131 -9.48 -0.93 -8.79
C LEU A 131 -8.31 -1.92 -8.79
N ALA A 132 -8.30 -2.84 -7.83
CA ALA A 132 -7.24 -3.85 -7.76
C ALA A 132 -7.25 -4.74 -9.00
N HIS A 133 -8.43 -5.08 -9.47
CA HIS A 133 -8.57 -5.88 -10.68
C HIS A 133 -7.98 -5.15 -11.90
N LYS A 134 -8.27 -3.86 -12.02
CA LYS A 134 -7.74 -3.06 -13.13
C LYS A 134 -6.21 -2.98 -13.08
N LEU A 135 -5.64 -3.01 -11.89
CA LEU A 135 -4.19 -2.96 -11.73
C LEU A 135 -3.54 -4.34 -11.90
N GLY A 136 -4.33 -5.38 -12.08
CA GLY A 136 -3.82 -6.72 -12.29
C GLY A 136 -3.35 -7.45 -11.05
N VAL A 137 -3.54 -6.84 -9.87
CA VAL A 137 -3.08 -7.46 -8.62
C VAL A 137 -3.89 -8.71 -8.31
N GLU A 138 -5.21 -8.59 -8.39
CA GLU A 138 -6.10 -9.70 -8.13
C GLU A 138 -5.89 -10.83 -9.14
N GLY A 139 -5.76 -10.48 -10.41
CA GLY A 139 -5.56 -11.46 -11.46
C GLY A 139 -4.30 -12.27 -11.28
N ALA A 140 -3.25 -11.65 -10.78
CA ALA A 140 -2.00 -12.34 -10.54
C ALA A 140 -2.14 -13.40 -9.45
N ARG A 141 -3.10 -13.22 -8.57
CA ARG A 141 -3.36 -14.16 -7.48
C ARG A 141 -4.30 -15.29 -7.88
N ALA A 142 -5.12 -15.07 -8.88
CA ALA A 142 -6.15 -16.03 -9.28
C ALA A 142 -5.56 -17.36 -9.72
N ASN A 143 -4.32 -17.34 -10.09
CA ASN A 143 -3.60 -18.55 -10.45
C ASN A 143 -2.82 -19.08 -9.27
#